data_732598262abe41ebe1453f6528e2f099
#
_entry.id   732598262abe41ebe1453f6528e2f099
#
_cell.length_a   1.000
_cell.length_b   1.000
_cell.length_c   1.000
_cell.angle_alpha   90.00
_cell.angle_beta   90.00
_cell.angle_gamma   90.00
#
_symmetry.space_group_name_H-M   'P 1'
#
loop_
_entity.id
_entity.type
_entity.pdbx_description
1 polymer ?
#
loop_
_entity_poly.entity_id
_entity_poly.type
_entity_poly.pdbx_seq_one_letter_code
_entity_poly.pdbx_strand_id
1 'polypeptide(L)'
;PKKNRTGDHWHIRVHELPNTFCYGWRVDGPIGAKHRFNAGRILLDPASTMVSHGATWAGSCEVDPERTSRRSLFHRAAEYDWGDDAPPLIPHEDSIVYELHVRGFTCDASSNVAHPGTFAGLVEKIPYLQWLGVTAVELLPIHEFDECDCPFVDPNTGEKLVNFWGYNSISFASPKAAYAATAHQHGQIREFRDFIKAFHKAGIEVILDCLLYTSPS
;
A
#
# COMPACT_ATOMS: atom_id res chain seq x y z
N PRO A 1 -5.48 -12.87 28.82
CA PRO A 1 -4.94 -13.25 30.15
C PRO A 1 -3.86 -12.24 30.56
N LYS A 2 -3.72 -11.96 31.88
CA LYS A 2 -2.73 -11.00 32.41
C LYS A 2 -1.29 -11.29 31.98
N LYS A 3 -0.98 -12.53 31.61
CA LYS A 3 0.36 -12.97 31.13
C LYS A 3 0.74 -12.42 29.76
N ASN A 4 -0.19 -11.91 28.99
CA ASN A 4 0.03 -11.44 27.62
C ASN A 4 -0.13 -9.91 27.51
N ARG A 5 0.12 -9.19 28.61
CA ARG A 5 0.09 -7.75 28.65
C ARG A 5 1.30 -7.20 29.41
N THR A 6 1.98 -6.24 28.81
CA THR A 6 3.06 -5.48 29.43
C THR A 6 2.75 -3.99 29.28
N GLY A 7 2.47 -3.30 30.38
CA GLY A 7 1.95 -1.94 30.33
C GLY A 7 0.62 -1.92 29.57
N ASP A 8 0.55 -1.12 28.52
CA ASP A 8 -0.62 -1.01 27.63
C ASP A 8 -0.50 -1.87 26.35
N HIS A 9 0.56 -2.64 26.21
CA HIS A 9 0.78 -3.51 25.07
C HIS A 9 0.29 -4.93 25.32
N TRP A 10 -0.58 -5.41 24.42
CA TRP A 10 -1.00 -6.81 24.38
C TRP A 10 -0.10 -7.57 23.42
N HIS A 11 0.36 -8.75 23.82
CA HIS A 11 1.28 -9.56 23.03
C HIS A 11 0.99 -11.06 23.22
N ILE A 12 1.36 -11.83 22.19
CA ILE A 12 1.33 -13.29 22.22
C ILE A 12 2.53 -13.84 21.46
N ARG A 13 3.12 -14.91 21.97
CA ARG A 13 4.11 -15.68 21.24
C ARG A 13 3.44 -16.96 20.75
N VAL A 14 3.49 -17.17 19.43
CA VAL A 14 3.01 -18.37 18.77
C VAL A 14 4.20 -19.07 18.15
N HIS A 15 4.33 -20.39 18.38
CA HIS A 15 5.41 -21.21 17.85
C HIS A 15 4.96 -21.96 16.60
N GLU A 16 5.92 -22.43 15.80
CA GLU A 16 5.69 -23.30 14.64
C GLU A 16 4.74 -22.73 13.58
N LEU A 17 4.78 -21.40 13.40
CA LEU A 17 4.03 -20.75 12.32
C LEU A 17 4.70 -21.01 10.96
N PRO A 18 3.90 -21.18 9.89
CA PRO A 18 4.44 -21.27 8.53
C PRO A 18 5.11 -19.97 8.11
N ASN A 19 5.89 -20.02 7.03
CA ASN A 19 6.56 -18.82 6.50
C ASN A 19 5.59 -17.75 6.00
N THR A 20 4.37 -18.14 5.65
CA THR A 20 3.30 -17.22 5.22
C THR A 20 2.02 -17.60 5.93
N PHE A 21 1.39 -16.64 6.57
CA PHE A 21 0.09 -16.83 7.23
C PHE A 21 -0.66 -15.51 7.37
N CYS A 22 -1.97 -15.61 7.46
CA CYS A 22 -2.84 -14.49 7.77
C CYS A 22 -3.19 -14.47 9.27
N TYR A 23 -3.35 -13.27 9.83
CA TYR A 23 -3.79 -13.07 11.20
C TYR A 23 -4.63 -11.80 11.32
N GLY A 24 -5.26 -11.64 12.45
CA GLY A 24 -6.01 -10.43 12.79
C GLY A 24 -6.34 -10.38 14.27
N TRP A 25 -6.80 -9.22 14.72
CA TRP A 25 -7.14 -8.97 16.10
C TRP A 25 -8.65 -8.98 16.30
N ARG A 26 -9.10 -9.54 17.43
CA ARG A 26 -10.44 -9.32 17.94
C ARG A 26 -10.34 -8.53 19.23
N VAL A 27 -11.03 -7.42 19.29
CA VAL A 27 -10.97 -6.48 20.41
C VAL A 27 -12.36 -6.37 21.00
N ASP A 28 -12.45 -6.52 22.32
CA ASP A 28 -13.66 -6.34 23.09
C ASP A 28 -13.49 -5.19 24.08
N GLY A 29 -14.57 -4.51 24.42
CA GLY A 29 -14.55 -3.35 25.30
C GLY A 29 -15.95 -2.81 25.59
N PRO A 30 -16.04 -1.63 26.23
CA PRO A 30 -17.32 -1.02 26.58
C PRO A 30 -18.22 -0.81 25.35
N ILE A 31 -19.52 -1.06 25.51
CA ILE A 31 -20.54 -0.78 24.50
C ILE A 31 -21.19 0.57 24.84
N GLY A 32 -21.30 1.46 23.85
CA GLY A 32 -21.94 2.77 24.03
C GLY A 32 -21.76 3.68 22.84
N ALA A 33 -22.40 4.84 22.84
CA ALA A 33 -22.41 5.78 21.72
C ALA A 33 -21.01 6.28 21.31
N LYS A 34 -20.03 6.25 22.23
CA LYS A 34 -18.64 6.68 22.00
C LYS A 34 -17.68 5.50 21.77
N HIS A 35 -18.18 4.26 21.77
CA HIS A 35 -17.35 3.07 21.65
C HIS A 35 -17.83 2.20 20.50
N ARG A 36 -16.93 1.75 19.64
CA ARG A 36 -17.21 0.94 18.45
C ARG A 36 -16.71 -0.50 18.58
N PHE A 37 -16.52 -0.99 19.82
CA PHE A 37 -16.06 -2.35 20.03
C PHE A 37 -17.06 -3.38 19.50
N ASN A 38 -16.55 -4.33 18.75
CA ASN A 38 -17.30 -5.47 18.25
C ASN A 38 -16.38 -6.70 18.19
N ALA A 39 -16.49 -7.56 19.18
CA ALA A 39 -15.67 -8.77 19.29
C ALA A 39 -15.89 -9.79 18.16
N GLY A 40 -16.97 -9.67 17.38
CA GLY A 40 -17.22 -10.45 16.17
C GLY A 40 -16.39 -10.00 14.97
N ARG A 41 -15.89 -8.77 14.99
CA ARG A 41 -15.07 -8.21 13.92
C ARG A 41 -13.61 -8.61 14.05
N ILE A 42 -12.99 -8.93 12.91
CA ILE A 42 -11.54 -9.09 12.84
C ILE A 42 -10.97 -7.79 12.32
N LEU A 43 -10.00 -7.25 13.06
CA LEU A 43 -9.31 -6.02 12.76
C LEU A 43 -7.93 -6.33 12.20
N LEU A 44 -7.48 -5.48 11.27
CA LEU A 44 -6.10 -5.48 10.81
C LEU A 44 -5.16 -5.03 11.95
N ASP A 45 -3.96 -5.54 11.92
CA ASP A 45 -2.87 -4.99 12.73
C ASP A 45 -2.39 -3.69 12.10
N PRO A 46 -2.41 -2.56 12.81
CA PRO A 46 -1.93 -1.28 12.28
C PRO A 46 -0.46 -1.31 11.83
N ALA A 47 0.34 -2.20 12.41
CA ALA A 47 1.74 -2.39 12.05
C ALA A 47 1.96 -3.46 10.97
N SER A 48 0.89 -4.01 10.39
CA SER A 48 1.00 -4.99 9.31
C SER A 48 1.65 -4.39 8.08
N THR A 49 2.69 -5.03 7.58
CA THR A 49 3.38 -4.61 6.35
C THR A 49 2.77 -5.19 5.09
N MET A 50 1.80 -6.07 5.21
CA MET A 50 1.08 -6.69 4.09
C MET A 50 -0.36 -6.99 4.49
N VAL A 51 -1.27 -6.95 3.51
CA VAL A 51 -2.68 -7.27 3.68
C VAL A 51 -3.08 -8.35 2.67
N SER A 52 -3.93 -9.30 3.09
CA SER A 52 -4.45 -10.34 2.20
C SER A 52 -5.37 -9.77 1.13
N HIS A 53 -5.50 -10.48 -0.01
CA HIS A 53 -6.43 -10.16 -1.11
C HIS A 53 -6.23 -8.80 -1.80
N GLY A 54 -5.03 -8.22 -1.73
CA GLY A 54 -4.71 -6.93 -2.36
C GLY A 54 -3.98 -7.01 -3.70
N ALA A 55 -3.65 -8.22 -4.19
CA ALA A 55 -2.73 -8.38 -5.32
C ALA A 55 -3.32 -8.01 -6.70
N THR A 56 -4.64 -7.97 -6.84
CA THR A 56 -5.30 -7.64 -8.10
C THR A 56 -6.05 -6.33 -7.97
N TRP A 57 -5.75 -5.37 -8.87
CA TRP A 57 -6.45 -4.10 -8.93
C TRP A 57 -7.93 -4.30 -9.28
N ALA A 58 -8.81 -3.77 -8.45
CA ALA A 58 -10.26 -3.68 -8.69
C ALA A 58 -10.85 -4.94 -9.35
N GLY A 59 -10.34 -6.13 -9.02
CA GLY A 59 -10.94 -7.39 -9.44
C GLY A 59 -12.45 -7.30 -9.37
N SER A 60 -13.27 -8.29 -9.50
CA SER A 60 -14.71 -8.07 -9.35
C SER A 60 -14.99 -7.41 -7.99
N CYS A 61 -15.47 -6.17 -8.00
CA CYS A 61 -15.94 -5.47 -6.80
C CYS A 61 -17.31 -6.02 -6.34
N GLU A 62 -17.67 -7.20 -6.79
CA GLU A 62 -18.77 -7.97 -6.24
C GLU A 62 -18.47 -8.31 -4.79
N VAL A 63 -19.51 -8.33 -4.00
CA VAL A 63 -19.40 -8.60 -2.54
C VAL A 63 -18.88 -10.02 -2.34
N ASP A 64 -17.58 -10.16 -2.32
CA ASP A 64 -16.91 -11.36 -1.86
C ASP A 64 -16.82 -11.29 -0.33
N PRO A 65 -17.49 -12.20 0.40
CA PRO A 65 -17.40 -12.25 1.85
C PRO A 65 -15.96 -12.39 2.38
N GLU A 66 -15.07 -13.00 1.60
CA GLU A 66 -13.65 -13.10 1.96
C GLU A 66 -12.92 -11.77 1.78
N ARG A 67 -13.32 -10.97 0.81
CA ARG A 67 -12.75 -9.65 0.54
C ARG A 67 -13.13 -8.63 1.61
N THR A 68 -14.35 -8.70 2.16
CA THR A 68 -14.79 -7.88 3.31
C THR A 68 -14.07 -8.28 4.60
N SER A 69 -13.32 -9.35 4.59
CA SER A 69 -12.58 -9.90 5.71
C SER A 69 -11.08 -9.88 5.50
N ARG A 70 -10.52 -8.78 4.95
CA ARG A 70 -9.07 -8.59 4.82
C ARG A 70 -8.36 -8.88 6.14
N ARG A 71 -7.21 -9.53 6.06
CA ARG A 71 -6.37 -9.94 7.18
C ARG A 71 -4.99 -9.33 7.03
N SER A 72 -4.34 -9.09 8.14
CA SER A 72 -2.90 -8.88 8.16
C SER A 72 -2.21 -10.12 7.62
N LEU A 73 -1.27 -9.94 6.73
CA LEU A 73 -0.50 -11.01 6.12
C LEU A 73 0.95 -10.91 6.58
N PHE A 74 1.45 -12.00 7.14
CA PHE A 74 2.88 -12.16 7.40
C PHE A 74 3.49 -13.04 6.31
N HIS A 75 4.60 -12.58 5.75
CA HIS A 75 5.44 -13.37 4.86
C HIS A 75 6.89 -13.21 5.30
N ARG A 76 7.55 -14.33 5.55
CA ARG A 76 8.97 -14.34 5.91
C ARG A 76 9.81 -14.16 4.66
N ALA A 77 10.19 -12.92 4.40
CA ALA A 77 11.13 -12.59 3.35
C ALA A 77 12.56 -12.57 3.89
N ALA A 78 13.53 -12.70 3.00
CA ALA A 78 14.93 -12.39 3.33
C ALA A 78 15.07 -10.89 3.68
N GLU A 79 16.05 -10.58 4.50
CA GLU A 79 16.41 -9.18 4.77
C GLU A 79 16.74 -8.46 3.46
N TYR A 80 16.28 -7.23 3.33
CA TYR A 80 16.50 -6.44 2.12
C TYR A 80 17.84 -5.73 2.22
N ASP A 81 18.68 -5.95 1.22
CA ASP A 81 19.97 -5.28 1.09
C ASP A 81 19.79 -3.93 0.37
N TRP A 82 19.92 -2.85 1.13
CA TRP A 82 19.94 -1.50 0.59
C TRP A 82 21.24 -1.17 -0.13
N GLY A 83 22.34 -1.90 0.18
CA GLY A 83 23.66 -1.62 -0.38
C GLY A 83 24.14 -0.22 0.00
N ASP A 84 24.55 0.53 -1.01
CA ASP A 84 25.01 1.93 -0.92
C ASP A 84 23.94 2.96 -1.27
N ASP A 85 22.65 2.57 -1.24
CA ASP A 85 21.54 3.48 -1.53
C ASP A 85 21.52 4.67 -0.59
N ALA A 86 21.38 5.85 -1.15
CA ALA A 86 21.22 7.11 -0.42
C ALA A 86 20.31 8.06 -1.19
N PRO A 87 19.48 8.85 -0.49
CA PRO A 87 18.66 9.86 -1.15
C PRO A 87 19.55 10.93 -1.82
N PRO A 88 19.14 11.48 -2.97
CA PRO A 88 19.92 12.48 -3.70
C PRO A 88 20.20 13.76 -2.91
N LEU A 89 19.35 14.15 -1.96
CA LEU A 89 19.45 15.36 -1.13
C LEU A 89 19.53 16.64 -1.96
N ILE A 90 18.62 16.77 -2.93
CA ILE A 90 18.54 17.92 -3.83
C ILE A 90 18.08 19.16 -3.04
N PRO A 91 18.76 20.32 -3.16
CA PRO A 91 18.31 21.54 -2.51
C PRO A 91 16.89 21.91 -2.94
N HIS A 92 16.11 22.43 -2.01
CA HIS A 92 14.70 22.76 -2.26
C HIS A 92 14.52 23.75 -3.42
N GLU A 93 15.42 24.70 -3.55
CA GLU A 93 15.44 25.69 -4.64
C GLU A 93 15.71 25.10 -6.01
N ASP A 94 16.33 23.93 -6.08
CA ASP A 94 16.64 23.20 -7.32
C ASP A 94 15.65 22.07 -7.62
N SER A 95 14.63 21.89 -6.73
CA SER A 95 13.69 20.77 -6.83
C SER A 95 12.60 21.04 -7.85
N ILE A 96 12.40 20.09 -8.76
CA ILE A 96 11.27 20.01 -9.70
C ILE A 96 10.46 18.77 -9.32
N VAL A 97 9.34 18.97 -8.63
CA VAL A 97 8.49 17.89 -8.15
C VAL A 97 7.44 17.55 -9.21
N TYR A 98 7.29 16.28 -9.51
CA TYR A 98 6.26 15.74 -10.37
C TYR A 98 5.33 14.83 -9.55
N GLU A 99 4.10 15.28 -9.30
CA GLU A 99 3.08 14.46 -8.66
C GLU A 99 2.52 13.43 -9.65
N LEU A 100 2.45 12.16 -9.26
CA LEU A 100 1.93 11.09 -10.09
C LEU A 100 1.24 9.98 -9.29
N HIS A 101 0.29 9.33 -9.96
CA HIS A 101 -0.36 8.14 -9.45
C HIS A 101 0.35 6.90 -10.02
N VAL A 102 0.80 5.98 -9.16
CA VAL A 102 1.58 4.79 -9.57
C VAL A 102 0.90 4.03 -10.71
N ARG A 103 -0.38 3.72 -10.55
CA ARG A 103 -1.12 3.01 -11.59
C ARG A 103 -1.43 3.92 -12.79
N GLY A 104 -1.94 5.12 -12.54
CA GLY A 104 -2.42 6.02 -13.59
C GLY A 104 -1.34 6.43 -14.58
N PHE A 105 -0.08 6.53 -14.13
CA PHE A 105 1.02 6.99 -14.97
C PHE A 105 1.40 6.01 -16.08
N THR A 106 1.19 4.71 -15.87
CA THR A 106 1.64 3.69 -16.83
C THR A 106 0.59 2.66 -17.23
N CYS A 107 -0.67 2.75 -16.76
CA CYS A 107 -1.67 1.73 -17.05
C CYS A 107 -2.18 1.76 -18.50
N ASP A 108 -2.10 2.90 -19.19
CA ASP A 108 -2.48 3.01 -20.59
C ASP A 108 -1.42 2.37 -21.51
N ALA A 109 -1.88 1.74 -22.58
CA ALA A 109 -1.01 1.05 -23.54
C ALA A 109 0.02 1.99 -24.20
N SER A 110 -0.29 3.29 -24.33
CA SER A 110 0.64 4.31 -24.85
C SER A 110 1.89 4.50 -23.98
N SER A 111 1.84 4.05 -22.72
CA SER A 111 3.00 4.08 -21.82
C SER A 111 4.13 3.18 -22.33
N ASN A 112 3.80 2.11 -23.07
CA ASN A 112 4.74 1.16 -23.65
C ASN A 112 5.75 0.59 -22.63
N VAL A 113 5.26 0.18 -21.45
CA VAL A 113 6.03 -0.48 -20.39
C VAL A 113 5.67 -1.95 -20.28
N ALA A 114 6.59 -2.78 -19.78
CA ALA A 114 6.35 -4.21 -19.59
C ALA A 114 5.40 -4.51 -18.43
N HIS A 115 5.41 -3.65 -17.39
CA HIS A 115 4.61 -3.83 -16.18
C HIS A 115 3.69 -2.62 -15.91
N PRO A 116 2.63 -2.41 -16.73
CA PRO A 116 1.78 -1.23 -16.60
C PRO A 116 1.08 -1.16 -15.23
N GLY A 117 1.00 0.06 -14.69
CA GLY A 117 0.32 0.33 -13.42
C GLY A 117 1.06 -0.13 -12.18
N THR A 118 2.36 -0.41 -12.25
CA THR A 118 3.16 -0.92 -11.13
C THR A 118 4.40 -0.08 -10.84
N PHE A 119 5.03 -0.32 -9.68
CA PHE A 119 6.33 0.26 -9.34
C PHE A 119 7.40 -0.10 -10.38
N ALA A 120 7.41 -1.34 -10.86
CA ALA A 120 8.32 -1.76 -11.92
C ALA A 120 8.09 -0.96 -13.23
N GLY A 121 6.84 -0.71 -13.59
CA GLY A 121 6.50 0.12 -14.74
C GLY A 121 6.96 1.59 -14.60
N LEU A 122 6.92 2.12 -13.36
CA LEU A 122 7.48 3.46 -13.10
C LEU A 122 9.00 3.51 -13.29
N VAL A 123 9.72 2.46 -12.89
CA VAL A 123 11.18 2.36 -13.12
C VAL A 123 11.51 2.47 -14.61
N GLU A 124 10.70 1.87 -15.48
CA GLU A 124 10.89 1.98 -16.93
C GLU A 124 10.71 3.41 -17.46
N LYS A 125 10.05 4.30 -16.70
CA LYS A 125 9.82 5.71 -17.03
C LYS A 125 10.88 6.68 -16.50
N ILE A 126 11.88 6.21 -15.79
CA ILE A 126 12.99 7.04 -15.30
C ILE A 126 13.61 7.89 -16.43
N PRO A 127 13.95 7.36 -17.63
CA PRO A 127 14.53 8.19 -18.70
C PRO A 127 13.61 9.33 -19.15
N TYR A 128 12.30 9.11 -19.16
CA TYR A 128 11.31 10.14 -19.49
C TYR A 128 11.27 11.25 -18.43
N LEU A 129 11.26 10.88 -17.13
CA LEU A 129 11.27 11.84 -16.03
C LEU A 129 12.56 12.67 -16.00
N GLN A 130 13.71 12.04 -16.27
CA GLN A 130 14.98 12.72 -16.40
C GLN A 130 14.98 13.70 -17.60
N TRP A 131 14.42 13.30 -18.75
CA TRP A 131 14.28 14.17 -19.91
C TRP A 131 13.41 15.40 -19.61
N LEU A 132 12.36 15.26 -18.79
CA LEU A 132 11.55 16.37 -18.30
C LEU A 132 12.28 17.27 -17.29
N GLY A 133 13.42 16.85 -16.75
CA GLY A 133 14.14 17.55 -15.72
C GLY A 133 13.57 17.37 -14.30
N VAL A 134 12.76 16.33 -14.10
CA VAL A 134 12.17 16.01 -12.79
C VAL A 134 13.26 15.56 -11.82
N THR A 135 13.28 16.15 -10.63
CA THR A 135 14.24 15.83 -9.57
C THR A 135 13.60 15.11 -8.38
N ALA A 136 12.29 15.17 -8.27
CA ALA A 136 11.52 14.43 -7.26
C ALA A 136 10.18 13.97 -7.83
N VAL A 137 9.74 12.78 -7.49
CA VAL A 137 8.36 12.33 -7.73
C VAL A 137 7.61 12.31 -6.42
N GLU A 138 6.42 12.89 -6.41
CA GLU A 138 5.46 12.79 -5.32
C GLU A 138 4.41 11.75 -5.69
N LEU A 139 4.42 10.62 -4.98
CA LEU A 139 3.49 9.54 -5.25
C LEU A 139 2.18 9.78 -4.52
N LEU A 140 1.06 9.88 -5.25
CA LEU A 140 -0.28 9.72 -4.69
C LEU A 140 -0.35 8.45 -3.85
N PRO A 141 -1.31 8.29 -2.91
CA PRO A 141 -1.24 7.28 -1.86
C PRO A 141 -0.81 5.89 -2.33
N ILE A 142 0.27 5.39 -1.76
CA ILE A 142 0.83 4.07 -2.06
C ILE A 142 0.53 3.04 -0.96
N HIS A 143 -0.11 3.47 0.11
CA HIS A 143 -0.52 2.58 1.18
C HIS A 143 -1.69 1.70 0.76
N GLU A 144 -1.84 0.53 1.40
CA GLU A 144 -2.93 -0.39 1.06
C GLU A 144 -4.31 0.25 1.33
N PHE A 145 -5.18 0.20 0.34
CA PHE A 145 -6.57 0.66 0.39
C PHE A 145 -7.49 -0.32 -0.36
N ASP A 146 -8.80 -0.19 -0.15
CA ASP A 146 -9.79 -1.00 -0.86
C ASP A 146 -10.34 -0.22 -2.06
N GLU A 147 -10.05 -0.68 -3.25
CA GLU A 147 -10.55 -0.09 -4.50
C GLU A 147 -12.07 -0.19 -4.62
N CYS A 148 -12.66 -1.16 -3.94
CA CYS A 148 -14.10 -1.38 -3.98
C CYS A 148 -14.86 -0.58 -2.91
N ASP A 149 -14.14 0.09 -2.01
CA ASP A 149 -14.73 1.02 -1.03
C ASP A 149 -15.02 2.38 -1.68
N CYS A 150 -15.98 2.37 -2.60
CA CYS A 150 -16.49 3.55 -3.30
C CYS A 150 -18.02 3.48 -3.33
N PRO A 151 -18.75 4.45 -2.75
CA PRO A 151 -20.20 4.44 -2.71
C PRO A 151 -20.83 4.93 -4.02
N PHE A 152 -20.06 5.44 -4.96
CA PHE A 152 -20.55 6.09 -6.17
C PHE A 152 -20.72 5.11 -7.33
N VAL A 153 -21.63 5.48 -8.24
CA VAL A 153 -21.87 4.80 -9.52
C VAL A 153 -21.73 5.81 -10.66
N ASP A 154 -21.33 5.33 -11.83
CA ASP A 154 -21.33 6.14 -13.04
C ASP A 154 -22.78 6.46 -13.42
N PRO A 155 -23.16 7.74 -13.54
CA PRO A 155 -24.53 8.12 -13.84
C PRO A 155 -25.00 7.71 -15.25
N ASN A 156 -24.08 7.42 -16.15
CA ASN A 156 -24.38 7.05 -17.54
C ASN A 156 -24.53 5.54 -17.73
N THR A 157 -23.67 4.75 -17.05
CA THR A 157 -23.63 3.28 -17.21
C THR A 157 -24.29 2.54 -16.06
N GLY A 158 -24.43 3.18 -14.89
CA GLY A 158 -24.88 2.54 -13.64
C GLY A 158 -23.83 1.62 -13.00
N GLU A 159 -22.65 1.54 -13.56
CA GLU A 159 -21.55 0.72 -13.03
C GLU A 159 -20.98 1.33 -11.76
N LYS A 160 -20.60 0.48 -10.81
CA LYS A 160 -19.96 0.92 -9.57
C LYS A 160 -18.57 1.48 -9.87
N LEU A 161 -18.31 2.70 -9.41
CA LEU A 161 -17.00 3.31 -9.51
C LEU A 161 -16.03 2.69 -8.48
N VAL A 162 -14.74 2.88 -8.70
CA VAL A 162 -13.68 2.41 -7.82
C VAL A 162 -13.03 3.58 -7.08
N ASN A 163 -12.54 3.32 -5.87
CA ASN A 163 -11.63 4.21 -5.18
C ASN A 163 -10.28 4.18 -5.91
N PHE A 164 -10.08 5.14 -6.79
CA PHE A 164 -8.88 5.20 -7.64
C PHE A 164 -7.71 5.85 -6.90
N TRP A 165 -7.98 6.94 -6.16
CA TRP A 165 -6.95 7.79 -5.56
C TRP A 165 -6.27 7.20 -4.33
N GLY A 166 -6.98 6.37 -3.56
CA GLY A 166 -6.41 5.66 -2.43
C GLY A 166 -6.31 6.43 -1.12
N TYR A 167 -6.94 7.60 -0.99
CA TYR A 167 -6.89 8.42 0.23
C TYR A 167 -7.67 7.84 1.42
N ASN A 168 -8.25 6.65 1.30
CA ASN A 168 -8.87 5.89 2.37
C ASN A 168 -8.02 4.65 2.71
N SER A 169 -6.82 4.87 3.24
CA SER A 169 -5.87 3.80 3.55
C SER A 169 -6.39 2.90 4.68
N ILE A 170 -6.29 1.59 4.50
CA ILE A 170 -6.65 0.56 5.50
C ILE A 170 -5.43 0.04 6.27
N SER A 171 -4.22 0.26 5.76
CA SER A 171 -2.96 -0.12 6.42
C SER A 171 -1.83 0.79 5.95
N PHE A 172 -1.34 1.64 6.86
CA PHE A 172 -0.28 2.63 6.56
C PHE A 172 1.13 2.03 6.49
N ALA A 173 1.33 0.84 7.02
CA ALA A 173 2.63 0.16 6.95
C ALA A 173 2.76 -0.78 5.73
N SER A 174 1.68 -0.96 4.97
CA SER A 174 1.62 -1.87 3.82
C SER A 174 1.65 -1.08 2.51
N PRO A 175 2.64 -1.27 1.63
CA PRO A 175 2.54 -0.78 0.27
C PRO A 175 1.39 -1.47 -0.46
N LYS A 176 0.71 -0.74 -1.34
CA LYS A 176 -0.41 -1.23 -2.15
C LYS A 176 0.03 -2.44 -2.98
N ALA A 177 -0.52 -3.61 -2.67
CA ALA A 177 -0.10 -4.83 -3.33
C ALA A 177 -0.38 -4.80 -4.85
N ALA A 178 -1.52 -4.24 -5.28
CA ALA A 178 -1.85 -4.14 -6.70
C ALA A 178 -0.96 -3.18 -7.50
N TYR A 179 -0.07 -2.43 -6.85
CA TYR A 179 0.96 -1.62 -7.52
C TYR A 179 2.27 -2.36 -7.74
N ALA A 180 2.31 -3.66 -7.45
CA ALA A 180 3.49 -4.47 -7.67
C ALA A 180 3.23 -5.60 -8.68
N ALA A 181 4.10 -5.75 -9.67
CA ALA A 181 4.07 -6.85 -10.63
C ALA A 181 4.29 -8.21 -9.94
N THR A 182 4.97 -8.20 -8.79
CA THR A 182 5.31 -9.39 -7.97
C THR A 182 4.33 -9.65 -6.83
N ALA A 183 3.17 -8.99 -6.79
CA ALA A 183 2.21 -9.05 -5.68
C ALA A 183 1.72 -10.48 -5.36
N HIS A 184 1.45 -11.29 -6.38
CA HIS A 184 1.02 -12.69 -6.21
C HIS A 184 2.08 -13.60 -5.57
N GLN A 185 3.33 -13.14 -5.52
CA GLN A 185 4.47 -13.81 -4.89
C GLN A 185 4.86 -13.15 -3.56
N HIS A 186 4.01 -12.26 -3.04
CA HIS A 186 4.28 -11.45 -1.84
C HIS A 186 5.50 -10.52 -1.99
N GLY A 187 5.80 -10.10 -3.21
CA GLY A 187 6.99 -9.31 -3.55
C GLY A 187 6.81 -7.78 -3.44
N GLN A 188 5.61 -7.27 -3.11
CA GLN A 188 5.30 -5.83 -3.16
C GLN A 188 6.23 -4.95 -2.33
N ILE A 189 6.66 -5.42 -1.16
CA ILE A 189 7.59 -4.66 -0.31
C ILE A 189 8.96 -4.56 -0.99
N ARG A 190 9.44 -5.66 -1.55
CA ARG A 190 10.72 -5.69 -2.23
C ARG A 190 10.70 -4.82 -3.48
N GLU A 191 9.66 -4.97 -4.31
CA GLU A 191 9.52 -4.19 -5.54
C GLU A 191 9.44 -2.67 -5.26
N PHE A 192 8.72 -2.27 -4.19
CA PHE A 192 8.69 -0.87 -3.77
C PHE A 192 10.08 -0.36 -3.35
N ARG A 193 10.86 -1.16 -2.63
CA ARG A 193 12.24 -0.80 -2.26
C ARG A 193 13.18 -0.74 -3.47
N ASP A 194 13.06 -1.70 -4.39
CA ASP A 194 13.81 -1.72 -5.64
C ASP A 194 13.48 -0.47 -6.49
N PHE A 195 12.21 -0.05 -6.51
CA PHE A 195 11.76 1.20 -7.13
C PHE A 195 12.48 2.41 -6.50
N ILE A 196 12.47 2.54 -5.16
CA ILE A 196 13.15 3.66 -4.47
C ILE A 196 14.63 3.69 -4.84
N LYS A 197 15.34 2.56 -4.76
CA LYS A 197 16.76 2.49 -5.15
C LYS A 197 17.00 2.91 -6.58
N ALA A 198 16.14 2.50 -7.51
CA ALA A 198 16.27 2.85 -8.92
C ALA A 198 16.10 4.37 -9.14
N PHE A 199 15.16 5.00 -8.44
CA PHE A 199 14.92 6.44 -8.52
C PHE A 199 16.07 7.23 -7.88
N HIS A 200 16.52 6.85 -6.68
CA HIS A 200 17.68 7.46 -6.03
C HIS A 200 18.93 7.39 -6.91
N LYS A 201 19.20 6.22 -7.50
CA LYS A 201 20.32 6.03 -8.43
C LYS A 201 20.22 6.90 -9.68
N ALA A 202 19.00 7.23 -10.09
CA ALA A 202 18.74 8.12 -11.23
C ALA A 202 18.80 9.61 -10.86
N GLY A 203 19.06 9.95 -9.59
CA GLY A 203 19.07 11.32 -9.08
C GLY A 203 17.68 11.90 -8.87
N ILE A 204 16.67 11.05 -8.66
CA ILE A 204 15.28 11.46 -8.44
C ILE A 204 14.85 11.04 -7.01
N GLU A 205 14.40 11.99 -6.22
CA GLU A 205 13.85 11.75 -4.89
C GLU A 205 12.44 11.17 -4.96
N VAL A 206 12.02 10.47 -3.91
CA VAL A 206 10.67 9.90 -3.79
C VAL A 206 9.99 10.49 -2.58
N ILE A 207 8.87 11.17 -2.81
CA ILE A 207 7.99 11.75 -1.78
C ILE A 207 6.71 10.91 -1.74
N LEU A 208 6.18 10.66 -0.55
CA LEU A 208 4.94 9.92 -0.35
C LEU A 208 3.85 10.87 0.14
N ASP A 209 2.79 11.03 -0.65
CA ASP A 209 1.58 11.72 -0.18
C ASP A 209 0.79 10.78 0.75
N CYS A 210 0.55 11.23 1.97
CA CYS A 210 -0.11 10.43 2.99
C CYS A 210 -0.97 11.28 3.92
N LEU A 211 -2.27 11.02 3.93
CA LEU A 211 -3.23 11.67 4.82
C LEU A 211 -3.43 10.87 6.11
N LEU A 212 -2.43 10.87 6.98
CA LEU A 212 -2.53 10.21 8.30
C LEU A 212 -3.49 10.91 9.26
N TYR A 213 -3.64 12.22 9.12
CA TYR A 213 -4.35 13.06 10.09
C TYR A 213 -5.85 13.20 9.82
N THR A 214 -6.28 13.13 8.57
CA THR A 214 -7.66 13.36 8.13
C THR A 214 -8.41 12.10 7.74
N SER A 215 -7.78 10.93 7.84
CA SER A 215 -8.45 9.66 7.62
C SER A 215 -9.56 9.48 8.65
N PRO A 216 -10.81 9.22 8.23
CA PRO A 216 -11.88 8.91 9.16
C PRO A 216 -11.55 7.60 9.87
N SER A 217 -11.33 7.69 11.17
CA SER A 217 -11.07 6.57 12.07
C SER A 217 -12.36 5.82 12.42
#